data_2dcc2b5ecd629e649e36b34a731edb6f
#
_entry.id   2dcc2b5ecd629e649e36b34a731edb6f
#
_cell.length_a   1.000
_cell.length_b   1.000
_cell.length_c   1.000
_cell.angle_alpha   90.00
_cell.angle_beta   90.00
_cell.angle_gamma   90.00
#
_symmetry.space_group_name_H-M   'P 1'
#
loop_
_entity.id
_entity.type
_entity.pdbx_description
1 polymer ?
#
loop_
_entity_poly.entity_id
_entity_poly.type
_entity_poly.pdbx_seq_one_letter_code
_entity_poly.pdbx_strand_id
1 'polypeptide(L)'
;MNIPVSTVARINEPWVAEELIANGKTDICMIGRPNLCDSEFANKAKAGKTDEIRPCIGCGRCLTGIMFGKPISCTVNPAVEKEEIDEAPVKKKVLVVGGGPAGMEAAYVAKKRGHEVVLCEQSDRLGGQLNIACVPIGKQEITKVVKYMKSQLTGVDVRLNTTVTKEMIENEFKDYEIITTVGATPKEIAPYKVFKQTMTADDILSGKKFPGRKIVIIGGGSVGCETADYLAPLINDLFPTNRDITLIEMTKGLMTGESGATKSLLTRRMMEKGVKIELNSKITYVDENTIKYEKNHQEYVLDDVDTLVFAVGYNPVASPIENAHLIGDCQKVGTLKDAITNAYQITKEI
;
A
#
# COMPACT_ATOMS: atom_id res chain seq x y z
N MET A 1 9.25 -19.85 -38.29
CA MET A 1 8.19 -20.82 -37.91
C MET A 1 6.90 -20.31 -38.50
N ASN A 2 6.14 -21.12 -39.21
CA ASN A 2 4.90 -20.67 -39.91
C ASN A 2 3.63 -20.94 -39.06
N ILE A 3 3.77 -20.89 -37.74
CA ILE A 3 2.65 -21.02 -36.80
C ILE A 3 2.53 -19.76 -35.98
N PRO A 4 1.30 -19.28 -35.67
CA PRO A 4 1.12 -18.13 -34.80
C PRO A 4 1.72 -18.38 -33.41
N VAL A 5 2.43 -17.40 -32.92
CA VAL A 5 3.05 -17.43 -31.58
C VAL A 5 2.32 -16.48 -30.67
N SER A 6 1.96 -16.95 -29.48
CA SER A 6 1.37 -16.10 -28.46
C SER A 6 2.31 -15.91 -27.27
N THR A 7 2.29 -14.72 -26.70
CA THR A 7 3.04 -14.41 -25.47
C THR A 7 2.11 -14.02 -24.32
N VAL A 8 2.55 -14.30 -23.10
CA VAL A 8 1.84 -14.04 -21.85
C VAL A 8 2.84 -13.62 -20.78
N ALA A 9 2.39 -13.06 -19.73
CA ALA A 9 3.04 -12.60 -18.52
C ALA A 9 3.38 -11.09 -18.49
N ARG A 10 2.78 -10.45 -17.50
CA ARG A 10 2.98 -9.03 -17.13
C ARG A 10 2.85 -8.02 -18.28
N ILE A 11 2.03 -8.33 -19.30
CA ILE A 11 1.60 -7.34 -20.30
C ILE A 11 0.49 -6.51 -19.62
N ASN A 12 0.91 -5.54 -18.81
CA ASN A 12 0.01 -4.74 -17.99
C ASN A 12 -0.32 -3.37 -18.59
N GLU A 13 0.36 -3.02 -19.67
CA GLU A 13 0.21 -1.75 -20.38
C GLU A 13 -0.09 -2.00 -21.86
N PRO A 14 -1.00 -1.25 -22.49
CA PRO A 14 -1.31 -1.42 -23.92
C PRO A 14 -0.10 -1.26 -24.84
N TRP A 15 0.78 -0.30 -24.54
CA TRP A 15 1.98 -0.05 -25.35
C TRP A 15 2.97 -1.24 -25.35
N VAL A 16 3.02 -2.03 -24.27
CA VAL A 16 3.85 -3.25 -24.22
C VAL A 16 3.33 -4.29 -25.20
N ALA A 17 1.99 -4.47 -25.28
CA ALA A 17 1.38 -5.37 -26.24
C ALA A 17 1.64 -4.91 -27.68
N GLU A 18 1.48 -3.62 -27.93
CA GLU A 18 1.73 -3.01 -29.26
C GLU A 18 3.19 -3.20 -29.68
N GLU A 19 4.14 -2.90 -28.80
CA GLU A 19 5.58 -3.05 -29.07
C GLU A 19 5.96 -4.49 -29.41
N LEU A 20 5.41 -5.47 -28.69
CA LEU A 20 5.69 -6.88 -28.93
C LEU A 20 5.19 -7.33 -30.31
N ILE A 21 3.99 -6.89 -30.71
CA ILE A 21 3.41 -7.22 -32.01
C ILE A 21 4.11 -6.47 -33.14
N ALA A 22 4.29 -5.16 -32.99
CA ALA A 22 4.91 -4.31 -34.01
C ALA A 22 6.37 -4.73 -34.33
N ASN A 23 7.11 -5.22 -33.34
CA ASN A 23 8.47 -5.74 -33.53
C ASN A 23 8.52 -7.24 -33.94
N GLY A 24 7.39 -7.85 -34.26
CA GLY A 24 7.32 -9.26 -34.71
C GLY A 24 7.78 -10.28 -33.64
N LYS A 25 7.72 -9.92 -32.36
CA LYS A 25 8.09 -10.81 -31.25
C LYS A 25 7.01 -11.83 -30.93
N THR A 26 5.77 -11.52 -31.27
CA THR A 26 4.60 -12.38 -31.09
C THR A 26 3.50 -11.97 -32.08
N ASP A 27 2.60 -12.89 -32.40
CA ASP A 27 1.41 -12.62 -33.21
C ASP A 27 0.21 -12.26 -32.31
N ILE A 28 0.19 -12.76 -31.07
CA ILE A 28 -0.94 -12.59 -30.15
C ILE A 28 -0.41 -12.28 -28.75
N CYS A 29 -0.97 -11.27 -28.09
CA CYS A 29 -0.75 -10.97 -26.68
C CYS A 29 -1.90 -11.50 -25.81
N MET A 30 -1.61 -12.39 -24.87
CA MET A 30 -2.59 -12.94 -23.92
C MET A 30 -2.62 -12.11 -22.65
N ILE A 31 -3.69 -11.34 -22.45
CA ILE A 31 -3.85 -10.38 -21.34
C ILE A 31 -4.88 -10.92 -20.34
N GLY A 32 -4.42 -11.58 -19.28
CA GLY A 32 -5.29 -12.19 -18.26
C GLY A 32 -5.57 -11.25 -17.08
N ARG A 33 -4.59 -11.10 -16.17
CA ARG A 33 -4.77 -10.29 -14.95
C ARG A 33 -5.14 -8.83 -15.16
N PRO A 34 -4.65 -8.12 -16.18
CA PRO A 34 -5.15 -6.78 -16.48
C PRO A 34 -6.65 -6.75 -16.81
N ASN A 35 -7.18 -7.74 -17.53
CA ASN A 35 -8.62 -7.84 -17.81
C ASN A 35 -9.46 -8.17 -16.54
N LEU A 36 -8.90 -8.88 -15.56
CA LEU A 36 -9.53 -9.01 -14.25
C LEU A 36 -9.53 -7.69 -13.45
N CYS A 37 -8.52 -6.88 -13.69
CA CYS A 37 -8.39 -5.58 -13.04
C CYS A 37 -9.30 -4.53 -13.69
N ASP A 38 -9.42 -4.58 -15.02
CA ASP A 38 -10.26 -3.72 -15.84
C ASP A 38 -10.79 -4.51 -17.04
N SER A 39 -12.07 -4.90 -17.02
CA SER A 39 -12.70 -5.67 -18.10
C SER A 39 -12.69 -4.93 -19.44
N GLU A 40 -12.64 -3.59 -19.40
CA GLU A 40 -12.61 -2.71 -20.56
C GLU A 40 -11.18 -2.37 -21.03
N PHE A 41 -10.16 -3.09 -20.55
CA PHE A 41 -8.76 -2.82 -20.87
C PHE A 41 -8.53 -2.66 -22.39
N ALA A 42 -8.97 -3.62 -23.18
CA ALA A 42 -8.76 -3.60 -24.64
C ALA A 42 -9.57 -2.49 -25.33
N ASN A 43 -10.81 -2.26 -24.91
CA ASN A 43 -11.67 -1.22 -25.47
C ASN A 43 -11.14 0.18 -25.16
N LYS A 44 -10.70 0.40 -23.93
CA LYS A 44 -10.06 1.67 -23.52
C LYS A 44 -8.75 1.91 -24.27
N ALA A 45 -7.92 0.86 -24.41
CA ALA A 45 -6.68 0.94 -25.19
C ALA A 45 -6.97 1.33 -26.66
N LYS A 46 -7.92 0.66 -27.29
CA LYS A 46 -8.36 0.96 -28.67
C LYS A 46 -8.88 2.40 -28.83
N ALA A 47 -9.55 2.92 -27.82
CA ALA A 47 -10.06 4.29 -27.79
C ALA A 47 -9.01 5.35 -27.43
N GLY A 48 -7.74 4.97 -27.18
CA GLY A 48 -6.69 5.89 -26.71
C GLY A 48 -6.84 6.35 -25.27
N LYS A 49 -7.74 5.73 -24.48
CA LYS A 49 -8.07 6.11 -23.10
C LYS A 49 -7.22 5.34 -22.07
N THR A 50 -5.93 5.30 -22.29
CA THR A 50 -5.00 4.50 -21.47
C THR A 50 -4.97 4.93 -19.98
N ASP A 51 -5.14 6.22 -19.71
CA ASP A 51 -5.18 6.76 -18.34
C ASP A 51 -6.49 6.39 -17.58
N GLU A 52 -7.52 5.93 -18.30
CA GLU A 52 -8.75 5.41 -17.71
C GLU A 52 -8.67 3.90 -17.37
N ILE A 53 -7.60 3.21 -17.77
CA ILE A 53 -7.40 1.80 -17.47
C ILE A 53 -6.97 1.60 -16.03
N ARG A 54 -7.74 0.82 -15.26
CA ARG A 54 -7.38 0.44 -13.88
C ARG A 54 -6.16 -0.50 -13.90
N PRO A 55 -5.01 -0.11 -13.33
CA PRO A 55 -3.76 -0.83 -13.53
C PRO A 55 -3.67 -2.11 -12.69
N CYS A 56 -3.26 -3.21 -13.31
CA CYS A 56 -2.87 -4.42 -12.59
C CYS A 56 -1.46 -4.26 -12.01
N ILE A 57 -1.32 -4.29 -10.68
CA ILE A 57 -0.03 -4.17 -9.97
C ILE A 57 0.73 -5.50 -9.83
N GLY A 58 0.29 -6.56 -10.48
CA GLY A 58 0.99 -7.85 -10.46
C GLY A 58 1.08 -8.55 -9.09
N CYS A 59 0.28 -8.15 -8.10
CA CYS A 59 0.36 -8.62 -6.71
C CYS A 59 0.04 -10.12 -6.51
N GLY A 60 -0.49 -10.82 -7.52
CA GLY A 60 -0.78 -12.25 -7.46
C GLY A 60 -2.00 -12.65 -6.61
N ARG A 61 -2.72 -11.71 -6.01
CA ARG A 61 -3.86 -12.00 -5.11
C ARG A 61 -4.95 -12.84 -5.77
N CYS A 62 -5.31 -12.53 -7.01
CA CYS A 62 -6.30 -13.29 -7.78
C CYS A 62 -5.86 -14.75 -7.99
N LEU A 63 -4.59 -14.99 -8.33
CA LEU A 63 -4.05 -16.34 -8.52
C LEU A 63 -4.03 -17.13 -7.21
N THR A 64 -3.60 -16.51 -6.11
CA THR A 64 -3.59 -17.13 -4.79
C THR A 64 -5.01 -17.53 -4.36
N GLY A 65 -6.01 -16.70 -4.62
CA GLY A 65 -7.41 -17.02 -4.34
C GLY A 65 -7.85 -18.31 -5.06
N ILE A 66 -7.61 -18.38 -6.37
CA ILE A 66 -7.95 -19.54 -7.20
C ILE A 66 -7.24 -20.81 -6.71
N MET A 67 -5.94 -20.75 -6.41
CA MET A 67 -5.17 -21.90 -5.92
C MET A 67 -5.71 -22.49 -4.61
N PHE A 68 -6.38 -21.69 -3.79
CA PHE A 68 -7.01 -22.13 -2.54
C PHE A 68 -8.54 -22.29 -2.64
N GLY A 69 -9.10 -22.38 -3.86
CA GLY A 69 -10.52 -22.57 -4.09
C GLY A 69 -11.41 -21.42 -3.61
N LYS A 70 -10.86 -20.22 -3.47
CA LYS A 70 -11.60 -19.01 -3.09
C LYS A 70 -12.09 -18.27 -4.32
N PRO A 71 -13.19 -17.51 -4.21
CA PRO A 71 -13.65 -16.62 -5.28
C PRO A 71 -12.52 -15.69 -5.75
N ILE A 72 -12.52 -15.36 -7.03
CA ILE A 72 -11.58 -14.42 -7.60
C ILE A 72 -11.76 -13.05 -6.93
N SER A 73 -10.65 -12.40 -6.64
CA SER A 73 -10.66 -11.04 -6.10
C SER A 73 -9.44 -10.27 -6.57
N CYS A 74 -9.58 -8.98 -6.75
CA CYS A 74 -8.49 -8.09 -7.12
C CYS A 74 -8.16 -7.13 -5.98
N THR A 75 -6.88 -6.76 -5.85
CA THR A 75 -6.43 -5.78 -4.85
C THR A 75 -6.92 -4.38 -5.17
N VAL A 76 -6.95 -4.02 -6.45
CA VAL A 76 -7.26 -2.66 -6.90
C VAL A 76 -8.63 -2.52 -7.59
N ASN A 77 -9.32 -3.63 -7.86
CA ASN A 77 -10.69 -3.63 -8.37
C ASN A 77 -11.62 -4.34 -7.38
N PRO A 78 -12.42 -3.60 -6.59
CA PRO A 78 -13.37 -4.19 -5.64
C PRO A 78 -14.61 -4.75 -6.31
N ALA A 79 -14.86 -4.41 -7.57
CA ALA A 79 -16.04 -4.77 -8.34
C ALA A 79 -15.88 -6.04 -9.21
N VAL A 80 -14.77 -6.78 -9.06
CA VAL A 80 -14.58 -8.06 -9.76
C VAL A 80 -15.75 -9.00 -9.43
N GLU A 81 -16.40 -9.53 -10.46
CA GLU A 81 -17.58 -10.42 -10.36
C GLU A 81 -18.81 -9.78 -9.63
N LYS A 82 -18.85 -8.46 -9.57
CA LYS A 82 -19.98 -7.74 -8.98
C LYS A 82 -20.70 -6.89 -10.01
N GLU A 83 -21.93 -6.58 -9.69
CA GLU A 83 -22.74 -5.67 -10.49
C GLU A 83 -22.12 -4.28 -10.60
N GLU A 84 -22.50 -3.55 -11.63
CA GLU A 84 -22.13 -2.16 -11.82
C GLU A 84 -22.63 -1.28 -10.65
N ILE A 85 -22.02 -0.10 -10.54
CA ILE A 85 -22.43 0.90 -9.56
C ILE A 85 -23.65 1.63 -10.14
N ASP A 86 -24.83 1.37 -9.58
CA ASP A 86 -26.06 2.04 -9.97
C ASP A 86 -26.09 3.47 -9.43
N GLU A 87 -26.83 4.34 -10.13
CA GLU A 87 -27.15 5.65 -9.60
C GLU A 87 -28.01 5.56 -8.32
N ALA A 88 -27.71 6.41 -7.34
CA ALA A 88 -28.52 6.47 -6.12
C ALA A 88 -29.92 7.02 -6.43
N PRO A 89 -30.97 6.42 -5.83
CA PRO A 89 -32.35 6.92 -6.01
C PRO A 89 -32.52 8.35 -5.46
N VAL A 90 -31.74 8.72 -4.46
CA VAL A 90 -31.70 10.07 -3.87
C VAL A 90 -30.27 10.58 -3.89
N LYS A 91 -30.07 11.71 -4.55
CA LYS A 91 -28.74 12.35 -4.61
C LYS A 91 -28.46 13.08 -3.29
N LYS A 92 -27.29 12.86 -2.73
CA LYS A 92 -26.83 13.47 -1.48
C LYS A 92 -25.59 14.34 -1.72
N LYS A 93 -25.28 15.18 -0.76
CA LYS A 93 -23.97 15.80 -0.60
C LYS A 93 -23.11 14.89 0.27
N VAL A 94 -21.92 14.54 -0.20
CA VAL A 94 -21.02 13.60 0.49
C VAL A 94 -19.67 14.28 0.73
N LEU A 95 -19.26 14.34 2.00
CA LEU A 95 -17.93 14.76 2.39
C LEU A 95 -17.07 13.54 2.66
N VAL A 96 -15.94 13.44 1.97
CA VAL A 96 -14.91 12.43 2.24
C VAL A 96 -13.71 13.10 2.92
N VAL A 97 -13.37 12.64 4.13
CA VAL A 97 -12.26 13.16 4.93
C VAL A 97 -11.09 12.21 4.87
N GLY A 98 -10.03 12.60 4.16
CA GLY A 98 -8.82 11.83 3.90
C GLY A 98 -8.71 11.36 2.44
N GLY A 99 -7.58 11.69 1.80
CA GLY A 99 -7.28 11.43 0.38
C GLY A 99 -6.41 10.20 0.15
N GLY A 100 -6.43 9.22 1.07
CA GLY A 100 -5.80 7.92 0.88
C GLY A 100 -6.59 7.02 -0.10
N PRO A 101 -6.16 5.76 -0.31
CA PRO A 101 -6.83 4.85 -1.25
C PRO A 101 -8.30 4.60 -0.91
N ALA A 102 -8.63 4.49 0.37
CA ALA A 102 -10.03 4.34 0.80
C ALA A 102 -10.87 5.58 0.46
N GLY A 103 -10.35 6.78 0.73
CA GLY A 103 -11.06 8.03 0.45
C GLY A 103 -11.22 8.30 -1.05
N MET A 104 -10.19 8.06 -1.84
CA MET A 104 -10.29 8.19 -3.29
C MET A 104 -11.30 7.22 -3.90
N GLU A 105 -11.34 5.95 -3.44
CA GLU A 105 -12.35 4.98 -3.89
C GLU A 105 -13.75 5.37 -3.44
N ALA A 106 -13.92 5.82 -2.19
CA ALA A 106 -15.21 6.29 -1.69
C ALA A 106 -15.72 7.49 -2.49
N ALA A 107 -14.87 8.48 -2.76
CA ALA A 107 -15.22 9.65 -3.57
C ALA A 107 -15.61 9.25 -5.02
N TYR A 108 -14.88 8.30 -5.61
CA TYR A 108 -15.20 7.74 -6.92
C TYR A 108 -16.56 7.04 -6.94
N VAL A 109 -16.83 6.16 -5.97
CA VAL A 109 -18.09 5.43 -5.88
C VAL A 109 -19.27 6.39 -5.65
N ALA A 110 -19.15 7.32 -4.70
CA ALA A 110 -20.17 8.32 -4.43
C ALA A 110 -20.50 9.17 -5.66
N LYS A 111 -19.46 9.62 -6.39
CA LYS A 111 -19.63 10.33 -7.66
C LYS A 111 -20.35 9.48 -8.71
N LYS A 112 -19.96 8.19 -8.86
CA LYS A 112 -20.61 7.28 -9.81
C LYS A 112 -22.09 7.08 -9.50
N ARG A 113 -22.47 7.11 -8.23
CA ARG A 113 -23.86 7.09 -7.78
C ARG A 113 -24.60 8.42 -8.01
N GLY A 114 -23.89 9.45 -8.50
CA GLY A 114 -24.46 10.76 -8.85
C GLY A 114 -24.55 11.74 -7.68
N HIS A 115 -23.85 11.48 -6.57
CA HIS A 115 -23.76 12.41 -5.44
C HIS A 115 -22.88 13.63 -5.78
N GLU A 116 -23.14 14.75 -5.08
CA GLU A 116 -22.21 15.89 -5.00
C GLU A 116 -21.12 15.55 -3.99
N VAL A 117 -19.83 15.53 -4.41
CA VAL A 117 -18.75 15.02 -3.58
C VAL A 117 -17.68 16.06 -3.36
N VAL A 118 -17.35 16.29 -2.08
CA VAL A 118 -16.17 17.04 -1.63
C VAL A 118 -15.20 16.06 -0.98
N LEU A 119 -13.93 16.09 -1.37
CA LEU A 119 -12.85 15.32 -0.74
C LEU A 119 -11.82 16.26 -0.15
N CYS A 120 -11.63 16.23 1.16
CA CYS A 120 -10.64 17.00 1.88
C CYS A 120 -9.44 16.13 2.29
N GLU A 121 -8.22 16.60 1.98
CA GLU A 121 -6.97 15.96 2.34
C GLU A 121 -6.05 16.97 3.04
N GLN A 122 -5.54 16.61 4.23
CA GLN A 122 -4.68 17.48 5.02
C GLN A 122 -3.31 17.76 4.41
N SER A 123 -2.81 16.83 3.59
CA SER A 123 -1.51 17.00 2.91
C SER A 123 -1.65 17.71 1.56
N ASP A 124 -0.51 18.03 0.98
CA ASP A 124 -0.39 18.69 -0.34
C ASP A 124 -0.70 17.77 -1.53
N ARG A 125 -1.00 16.46 -1.25
CA ARG A 125 -1.21 15.46 -2.31
C ARG A 125 -2.08 14.30 -1.87
N LEU A 126 -2.82 13.74 -2.83
CA LEU A 126 -3.56 12.51 -2.66
C LEU A 126 -2.64 11.28 -2.69
N GLY A 127 -3.13 10.16 -2.15
CA GLY A 127 -2.50 8.85 -2.19
C GLY A 127 -2.24 8.25 -0.81
N GLY A 128 -2.15 9.08 0.25
CA GLY A 128 -1.92 8.60 1.61
C GLY A 128 -0.73 7.62 1.69
N GLN A 129 -0.93 6.49 2.34
CA GLN A 129 0.08 5.44 2.51
C GLN A 129 0.62 4.83 1.20
N LEU A 130 -0.10 4.95 0.07
CA LEU A 130 0.42 4.46 -1.22
C LEU A 130 1.66 5.24 -1.67
N ASN A 131 1.80 6.51 -1.28
CA ASN A 131 2.98 7.33 -1.58
C ASN A 131 4.24 6.81 -0.88
N ILE A 132 4.10 6.03 0.18
CA ILE A 132 5.19 5.38 0.93
C ILE A 132 5.36 3.94 0.46
N ALA A 133 4.25 3.22 0.28
CA ALA A 133 4.25 1.81 -0.12
C ALA A 133 4.84 1.56 -1.52
N CYS A 134 4.93 2.57 -2.38
CA CYS A 134 5.57 2.47 -3.70
C CYS A 134 7.10 2.58 -3.67
N VAL A 135 7.71 2.98 -2.56
CA VAL A 135 9.15 3.27 -2.45
C VAL A 135 10.02 2.00 -2.43
N PRO A 136 9.66 0.93 -1.68
CA PRO A 136 10.46 -0.30 -1.67
C PRO A 136 10.67 -0.89 -3.06
N ILE A 137 11.80 -1.60 -3.23
CA ILE A 137 12.18 -2.20 -4.51
C ILE A 137 11.11 -3.18 -5.01
N GLY A 138 10.66 -2.98 -6.26
CA GLY A 138 9.64 -3.81 -6.90
C GLY A 138 8.20 -3.41 -6.60
N LYS A 139 7.97 -2.28 -5.91
CA LYS A 139 6.64 -1.75 -5.58
C LYS A 139 6.23 -0.53 -6.42
N GLN A 140 7.06 -0.10 -7.35
CA GLN A 140 6.85 1.13 -8.14
C GLN A 140 5.52 1.14 -8.91
N GLU A 141 4.97 -0.02 -9.26
CA GLU A 141 3.66 -0.12 -9.94
C GLU A 141 2.50 0.44 -9.10
N ILE A 142 2.66 0.58 -7.78
CA ILE A 142 1.67 1.22 -6.90
C ILE A 142 1.45 2.70 -7.30
N THR A 143 2.46 3.36 -7.86
CA THR A 143 2.33 4.74 -8.35
C THR A 143 1.25 4.88 -9.43
N LYS A 144 1.08 3.84 -10.26
CA LYS A 144 0.06 3.79 -11.30
C LYS A 144 -1.35 3.75 -10.71
N VAL A 145 -1.52 3.05 -9.58
CA VAL A 145 -2.79 3.02 -8.85
C VAL A 145 -3.16 4.43 -8.39
N VAL A 146 -2.21 5.15 -7.78
CA VAL A 146 -2.43 6.53 -7.35
C VAL A 146 -2.78 7.44 -8.53
N LYS A 147 -2.05 7.32 -9.66
CA LYS A 147 -2.34 8.08 -10.88
C LYS A 147 -3.76 7.80 -11.38
N TYR A 148 -4.12 6.51 -11.51
CA TYR A 148 -5.45 6.08 -11.92
C TYR A 148 -6.54 6.61 -10.99
N MET A 149 -6.41 6.41 -9.67
CA MET A 149 -7.42 6.87 -8.71
C MET A 149 -7.62 8.38 -8.78
N LYS A 150 -6.55 9.17 -8.95
CA LYS A 150 -6.63 10.62 -9.16
C LYS A 150 -7.41 10.97 -10.43
N SER A 151 -7.18 10.26 -11.56
CA SER A 151 -7.90 10.54 -12.81
C SER A 151 -9.41 10.27 -12.70
N GLN A 152 -9.82 9.35 -11.82
CA GLN A 152 -11.22 9.03 -11.59
C GLN A 152 -11.98 10.11 -10.79
N LEU A 153 -11.27 11.06 -10.16
CA LEU A 153 -11.86 12.13 -9.36
C LEU A 153 -12.24 13.38 -10.17
N THR A 154 -12.17 13.33 -11.51
CA THR A 154 -12.66 14.44 -12.35
C THR A 154 -14.11 14.76 -12.02
N GLY A 155 -14.40 16.02 -11.63
CA GLY A 155 -15.73 16.46 -11.18
C GLY A 155 -16.03 16.23 -9.70
N VAL A 156 -15.05 15.79 -8.90
CA VAL A 156 -15.07 15.85 -7.44
C VAL A 156 -14.38 17.15 -7.00
N ASP A 157 -14.93 17.87 -6.02
CA ASP A 157 -14.26 19.00 -5.38
C ASP A 157 -13.16 18.48 -4.44
N VAL A 158 -11.91 18.49 -4.93
CA VAL A 158 -10.75 18.00 -4.16
C VAL A 158 -10.03 19.17 -3.52
N ARG A 159 -9.99 19.19 -2.18
CA ARG A 159 -9.36 20.23 -1.37
C ARG A 159 -8.14 19.67 -0.64
N LEU A 160 -6.96 19.98 -1.17
CA LEU A 160 -5.68 19.66 -0.54
C LEU A 160 -5.33 20.69 0.55
N ASN A 161 -4.35 20.35 1.40
CA ASN A 161 -3.93 21.18 2.54
C ASN A 161 -5.11 21.60 3.44
N THR A 162 -6.13 20.74 3.52
CA THR A 162 -7.38 21.01 4.23
C THR A 162 -7.61 19.97 5.32
N THR A 163 -7.39 20.38 6.55
CA THR A 163 -7.77 19.60 7.74
C THR A 163 -9.21 19.94 8.11
N VAL A 164 -10.11 18.97 8.01
CA VAL A 164 -11.53 19.18 8.36
C VAL A 164 -11.66 19.38 9.87
N THR A 165 -12.23 20.52 10.26
CA THR A 165 -12.44 20.88 11.65
C THR A 165 -13.90 20.70 12.05
N LYS A 166 -14.18 20.69 13.35
CA LYS A 166 -15.54 20.64 13.89
C LYS A 166 -16.38 21.84 13.41
N GLU A 167 -15.78 23.01 13.35
CA GLU A 167 -16.43 24.22 12.86
C GLU A 167 -16.85 24.10 11.38
N MET A 168 -16.02 23.50 10.53
CA MET A 168 -16.38 23.24 9.13
C MET A 168 -17.58 22.28 9.03
N ILE A 169 -17.62 21.25 9.87
CA ILE A 169 -18.74 20.30 9.90
C ILE A 169 -20.05 21.01 10.31
N GLU A 170 -20.00 21.86 11.33
CA GLU A 170 -21.18 22.54 11.87
C GLU A 170 -21.72 23.64 10.93
N ASN A 171 -20.86 24.25 10.11
CA ASN A 171 -21.23 25.36 9.23
C ASN A 171 -21.35 24.94 7.75
N GLU A 172 -20.23 24.51 7.13
CA GLU A 172 -20.17 24.23 5.70
C GLU A 172 -20.74 22.87 5.33
N PHE A 173 -20.47 21.85 6.15
CA PHE A 173 -20.81 20.45 5.85
C PHE A 173 -21.95 19.87 6.69
N LYS A 174 -22.74 20.71 7.33
CA LYS A 174 -23.79 20.23 8.26
C LYS A 174 -24.84 19.33 7.59
N ASP A 175 -25.08 19.52 6.28
CA ASP A 175 -26.06 18.76 5.51
C ASP A 175 -25.40 17.66 4.65
N TYR A 176 -24.13 17.33 4.91
CA TYR A 176 -23.38 16.31 4.18
C TYR A 176 -23.44 14.96 4.90
N GLU A 177 -23.56 13.90 4.12
CA GLU A 177 -23.22 12.55 4.57
C GLU A 177 -21.70 12.47 4.68
N ILE A 178 -21.17 12.04 5.83
CA ILE A 178 -19.74 12.13 6.11
C ILE A 178 -19.09 10.75 6.10
N ILE A 179 -18.04 10.61 5.29
CA ILE A 179 -17.17 9.45 5.23
C ILE A 179 -15.79 9.84 5.75
N THR A 180 -15.31 9.14 6.78
CA THR A 180 -13.98 9.36 7.36
C THR A 180 -13.03 8.24 6.98
N THR A 181 -11.90 8.62 6.37
CA THR A 181 -10.85 7.72 5.89
C THR A 181 -9.46 8.21 6.30
N VAL A 182 -9.33 8.69 7.54
CA VAL A 182 -8.12 9.32 8.08
C VAL A 182 -6.95 8.35 8.32
N GLY A 183 -7.16 7.06 8.07
CA GLY A 183 -6.09 6.07 8.01
C GLY A 183 -5.54 5.65 9.37
N ALA A 184 -4.24 5.37 9.40
CA ALA A 184 -3.52 4.86 10.56
C ALA A 184 -2.13 5.49 10.69
N THR A 185 -1.57 5.45 11.89
CA THR A 185 -0.21 5.90 12.20
C THR A 185 0.68 4.72 12.60
N PRO A 186 1.99 4.75 12.29
CA PRO A 186 2.93 3.72 12.71
C PRO A 186 2.93 3.56 14.23
N LYS A 187 3.02 2.31 14.69
CA LYS A 187 3.24 2.00 16.09
C LYS A 187 4.69 2.23 16.48
N GLU A 188 4.90 2.86 17.61
CA GLU A 188 6.18 2.96 18.28
C GLU A 188 6.08 2.25 19.65
N ILE A 189 7.17 1.65 20.08
CA ILE A 189 7.23 1.00 21.40
C ILE A 189 7.77 2.02 22.40
N ALA A 190 6.89 2.62 23.19
CA ALA A 190 7.20 3.75 24.06
C ALA A 190 8.45 3.54 24.96
N PRO A 191 8.64 2.38 25.65
CA PRO A 191 9.84 2.14 26.43
C PRO A 191 11.15 2.15 25.65
N TYR A 192 11.11 1.91 24.33
CA TYR A 192 12.30 1.88 23.48
C TYR A 192 12.67 3.23 22.86
N LYS A 193 11.84 4.25 23.07
CA LYS A 193 12.12 5.63 22.63
C LYS A 193 13.28 6.31 23.38
N VAL A 194 13.77 5.71 24.45
CA VAL A 194 14.97 6.16 25.15
C VAL A 194 16.25 5.97 24.34
N PHE A 195 16.19 5.14 23.28
CA PHE A 195 17.33 4.93 22.38
C PHE A 195 17.71 6.23 21.66
N LYS A 196 19.01 6.49 21.51
CA LYS A 196 19.57 7.76 21.00
C LYS A 196 18.99 8.24 19.66
N GLN A 197 18.62 7.32 18.76
CA GLN A 197 17.95 7.65 17.51
C GLN A 197 16.89 6.61 17.18
N THR A 198 15.64 7.01 17.25
CA THR A 198 14.51 6.17 16.86
C THR A 198 13.75 6.77 15.66
N MET A 199 13.23 5.90 14.82
CA MET A 199 12.37 6.30 13.72
C MET A 199 11.43 5.16 13.31
N THR A 200 10.39 5.48 12.59
CA THR A 200 9.50 4.49 11.99
C THR A 200 9.96 4.11 10.58
N ALA A 201 9.49 2.99 10.07
CA ALA A 201 9.69 2.64 8.66
C ALA A 201 9.15 3.73 7.74
N ASP A 202 8.02 4.35 8.08
CA ASP A 202 7.41 5.45 7.33
C ASP A 202 8.30 6.69 7.27
N ASP A 203 8.99 7.04 8.37
CA ASP A 203 9.95 8.16 8.38
C ASP A 203 11.05 7.96 7.33
N ILE A 204 11.54 6.72 7.20
CA ILE A 204 12.60 6.34 6.26
C ILE A 204 12.07 6.34 4.83
N LEU A 205 10.98 5.61 4.58
CA LEU A 205 10.44 5.43 3.25
C LEU A 205 9.84 6.72 2.68
N SER A 206 9.40 7.65 3.53
CA SER A 206 8.98 8.99 3.11
C SER A 206 10.14 9.98 2.89
N GLY A 207 11.36 9.60 3.24
CA GLY A 207 12.53 10.47 3.18
C GLY A 207 12.58 11.57 4.24
N LYS A 208 11.75 11.47 5.29
CA LYS A 208 11.71 12.45 6.39
C LYS A 208 12.90 12.34 7.32
N LYS A 209 13.40 11.11 7.53
CA LYS A 209 14.56 10.83 8.39
C LYS A 209 15.51 9.86 7.71
N PHE A 210 16.78 9.97 8.02
CA PHE A 210 17.85 9.15 7.48
C PHE A 210 18.52 8.36 8.61
N PRO A 211 18.58 7.01 8.52
CA PRO A 211 19.24 6.19 9.54
C PRO A 211 20.76 6.24 9.38
N GLY A 212 21.47 5.90 10.47
CA GLY A 212 22.92 5.72 10.49
C GLY A 212 23.37 4.46 9.74
N ARG A 213 24.55 3.94 10.12
CA ARG A 213 25.17 2.74 9.46
C ARG A 213 24.67 1.44 10.07
N LYS A 214 24.71 1.32 11.40
CA LYS A 214 24.30 0.11 12.13
C LYS A 214 22.86 0.26 12.58
N ILE A 215 21.97 -0.50 11.95
CA ILE A 215 20.52 -0.33 12.04
C ILE A 215 19.90 -1.60 12.61
N VAL A 216 19.05 -1.43 13.62
CA VAL A 216 18.18 -2.51 14.12
C VAL A 216 16.74 -2.18 13.72
N ILE A 217 16.10 -3.11 13.01
CA ILE A 217 14.68 -3.02 12.63
C ILE A 217 13.88 -4.00 13.47
N ILE A 218 12.88 -3.51 14.20
CA ILE A 218 11.96 -4.35 14.98
C ILE A 218 10.70 -4.60 14.17
N GLY A 219 10.41 -5.89 13.94
CA GLY A 219 9.23 -6.37 13.22
C GLY A 219 9.54 -6.90 11.84
N GLY A 220 9.33 -8.21 11.66
CA GLY A 220 9.54 -8.95 10.41
C GLY A 220 8.29 -9.08 9.54
N GLY A 221 7.33 -8.16 9.68
CA GLY A 221 6.21 -8.02 8.74
C GLY A 221 6.67 -7.52 7.37
N SER A 222 5.71 -7.36 6.43
CA SER A 222 6.02 -6.87 5.06
C SER A 222 6.76 -5.54 5.08
N VAL A 223 6.31 -4.58 5.90
CA VAL A 223 6.93 -3.24 6.01
C VAL A 223 8.36 -3.32 6.51
N GLY A 224 8.63 -4.10 7.56
CA GLY A 224 9.99 -4.23 8.10
C GLY A 224 10.95 -4.91 7.12
N CYS A 225 10.51 -5.98 6.46
CA CYS A 225 11.31 -6.67 5.45
C CYS A 225 11.58 -5.77 4.22
N GLU A 226 10.57 -5.05 3.74
CA GLU A 226 10.70 -4.11 2.61
C GLU A 226 11.63 -2.93 2.96
N THR A 227 11.55 -2.44 4.21
CA THR A 227 12.45 -1.38 4.70
C THR A 227 13.89 -1.88 4.83
N ALA A 228 14.08 -3.09 5.35
CA ALA A 228 15.42 -3.71 5.44
C ALA A 228 16.05 -3.88 4.05
N ASP A 229 15.30 -4.40 3.09
CA ASP A 229 15.74 -4.56 1.71
C ASP A 229 16.04 -3.22 1.02
N TYR A 230 15.22 -2.20 1.26
CA TYR A 230 15.41 -0.84 0.72
C TYR A 230 16.68 -0.19 1.26
N LEU A 231 16.98 -0.37 2.54
CA LEU A 231 18.16 0.20 3.20
C LEU A 231 19.44 -0.57 2.93
N ALA A 232 19.35 -1.87 2.63
CA ALA A 232 20.51 -2.73 2.40
C ALA A 232 21.23 -2.34 1.13
N PRO A 233 22.57 -2.52 1.09
CA PRO A 233 23.39 -2.24 -0.08
C PRO A 233 22.84 -2.94 -1.33
N LEU A 234 22.97 -2.30 -2.50
CA LEU A 234 22.69 -2.98 -3.76
C LEU A 234 23.78 -4.03 -4.02
N ILE A 235 23.37 -5.17 -4.57
CA ILE A 235 24.32 -6.20 -5.01
C ILE A 235 25.12 -5.60 -6.19
N ASN A 236 26.44 -5.66 -6.12
CA ASN A 236 27.37 -5.06 -7.09
C ASN A 236 27.34 -3.52 -7.15
N ASP A 237 26.99 -2.84 -6.07
CA ASP A 237 27.11 -1.39 -5.99
C ASP A 237 28.60 -0.99 -5.98
N LEU A 238 28.96 -0.05 -6.85
CA LEU A 238 30.33 0.52 -6.89
C LEU A 238 30.64 1.36 -5.64
N PHE A 239 29.58 1.85 -4.96
CA PHE A 239 29.67 2.67 -3.75
C PHE A 239 28.72 2.10 -2.67
N PRO A 240 29.03 0.92 -2.10
CA PRO A 240 28.16 0.29 -1.13
C PRO A 240 27.95 1.21 0.08
N THR A 241 26.71 1.33 0.52
CA THR A 241 26.34 2.18 1.67
C THR A 241 26.95 1.68 2.99
N ASN A 242 27.59 0.52 3.01
CA ASN A 242 28.18 -0.14 4.18
C ASN A 242 27.27 -0.17 5.41
N ARG A 243 25.95 -0.32 5.20
CA ARG A 243 25.00 -0.45 6.29
C ARG A 243 25.00 -1.88 6.83
N ASP A 244 25.06 -1.99 8.16
CA ASP A 244 24.88 -3.24 8.90
C ASP A 244 23.45 -3.27 9.45
N ILE A 245 22.62 -4.16 8.90
CA ILE A 245 21.19 -4.20 9.21
C ILE A 245 20.85 -5.51 9.91
N THR A 246 20.25 -5.40 11.10
CA THR A 246 19.70 -6.53 11.84
C THR A 246 18.18 -6.39 11.93
N LEU A 247 17.45 -7.35 11.39
CA LEU A 247 15.99 -7.44 11.46
C LEU A 247 15.62 -8.42 12.59
N ILE A 248 14.93 -7.96 13.61
CA ILE A 248 14.50 -8.75 14.77
C ILE A 248 13.00 -9.03 14.67
N GLU A 249 12.64 -10.31 14.67
CA GLU A 249 11.26 -10.78 14.63
C GLU A 249 10.99 -11.79 15.76
N MET A 250 9.94 -11.53 16.54
CA MET A 250 9.59 -12.36 17.69
C MET A 250 8.96 -13.72 17.33
N THR A 251 8.45 -13.84 16.11
CA THR A 251 7.84 -15.07 15.60
C THR A 251 8.83 -15.90 14.80
N LYS A 252 8.41 -17.14 14.47
CA LYS A 252 9.24 -18.09 13.70
C LYS A 252 9.34 -17.79 12.20
N GLY A 253 8.64 -16.78 11.70
CA GLY A 253 8.59 -16.52 10.26
C GLY A 253 8.34 -15.07 9.91
N LEU A 254 8.89 -14.66 8.77
CA LEU A 254 8.70 -13.33 8.21
C LEU A 254 7.38 -13.22 7.43
N MET A 255 6.87 -12.00 7.27
CA MET A 255 5.77 -11.63 6.35
C MET A 255 4.57 -12.60 6.45
N THR A 256 4.07 -12.82 7.65
CA THR A 256 2.91 -13.68 7.88
C THR A 256 1.71 -13.17 7.09
N GLY A 257 1.08 -14.05 6.29
CA GLY A 257 -0.05 -13.70 5.41
C GLY A 257 0.31 -13.35 3.96
N GLU A 258 1.59 -13.14 3.65
CA GLU A 258 2.03 -12.95 2.28
C GLU A 258 2.14 -14.27 1.49
N SER A 259 2.16 -14.16 0.14
CA SER A 259 2.35 -15.33 -0.72
C SER A 259 3.73 -15.95 -0.54
N GLY A 260 3.83 -17.28 -0.68
CA GLY A 260 5.09 -17.99 -0.56
C GLY A 260 6.18 -17.48 -1.52
N ALA A 261 5.80 -17.12 -2.74
CA ALA A 261 6.72 -16.57 -3.73
C ALA A 261 7.28 -15.20 -3.30
N THR A 262 6.44 -14.29 -2.82
CA THR A 262 6.86 -12.97 -2.31
C THR A 262 7.81 -13.13 -1.13
N LYS A 263 7.43 -13.97 -0.16
CA LYS A 263 8.28 -14.29 1.00
C LYS A 263 9.65 -14.78 0.60
N SER A 264 9.68 -15.83 -0.24
CA SER A 264 10.92 -16.48 -0.65
C SER A 264 11.86 -15.52 -1.39
N LEU A 265 11.32 -14.75 -2.33
CA LEU A 265 12.11 -13.80 -3.12
C LEU A 265 12.67 -12.66 -2.27
N LEU A 266 11.84 -12.05 -1.43
CA LEU A 266 12.29 -10.92 -0.59
C LEU A 266 13.27 -11.39 0.49
N THR A 267 13.00 -12.52 1.16
CA THR A 267 13.91 -13.08 2.16
C THR A 267 15.29 -13.40 1.55
N ARG A 268 15.31 -14.06 0.39
CA ARG A 268 16.54 -14.37 -0.32
C ARG A 268 17.32 -13.10 -0.66
N ARG A 269 16.64 -12.08 -1.22
CA ARG A 269 17.29 -10.80 -1.58
C ARG A 269 17.88 -10.07 -0.36
N MET A 270 17.17 -10.04 0.77
CA MET A 270 17.71 -9.48 2.02
C MET A 270 18.96 -10.21 2.48
N MET A 271 18.96 -11.55 2.44
CA MET A 271 20.12 -12.35 2.83
C MET A 271 21.31 -12.14 1.89
N GLU A 272 21.09 -12.12 0.58
CA GLU A 272 22.11 -11.82 -0.43
C GLU A 272 22.74 -10.43 -0.26
N LYS A 273 21.97 -9.48 0.27
CA LYS A 273 22.42 -8.12 0.62
C LYS A 273 23.06 -8.02 2.02
N GLY A 274 23.20 -9.12 2.74
CA GLY A 274 23.84 -9.15 4.05
C GLY A 274 22.96 -8.73 5.23
N VAL A 275 21.65 -8.64 5.08
CA VAL A 275 20.75 -8.38 6.21
C VAL A 275 20.77 -9.57 7.17
N LYS A 276 21.07 -9.31 8.44
CA LYS A 276 21.00 -10.31 9.51
C LYS A 276 19.54 -10.44 9.96
N ILE A 277 19.02 -11.67 9.92
CA ILE A 277 17.62 -11.95 10.28
C ILE A 277 17.60 -12.80 11.55
N GLU A 278 17.05 -12.23 12.61
CA GLU A 278 16.91 -12.85 13.91
C GLU A 278 15.44 -13.18 14.17
N LEU A 279 15.07 -14.45 13.94
CA LEU A 279 13.73 -15.01 14.20
C LEU A 279 13.64 -15.58 15.61
N ASN A 280 12.41 -15.74 16.13
CA ASN A 280 12.12 -16.16 17.50
C ASN A 280 12.89 -15.31 18.53
N SER A 281 13.05 -14.02 18.22
CA SER A 281 13.89 -13.11 18.96
C SER A 281 13.07 -11.95 19.51
N LYS A 282 13.04 -11.82 20.83
CA LYS A 282 12.27 -10.79 21.53
C LYS A 282 13.22 -9.80 22.16
N ILE A 283 13.03 -8.50 21.89
CA ILE A 283 13.77 -7.45 22.61
C ILE A 283 13.35 -7.44 24.07
N THR A 284 14.35 -7.50 24.94
CA THR A 284 14.19 -7.57 26.40
C THR A 284 14.60 -6.28 27.10
N TYR A 285 15.54 -5.53 26.49
CA TYR A 285 16.05 -4.30 27.08
C TYR A 285 16.50 -3.31 25.99
N VAL A 286 16.24 -2.03 26.22
CA VAL A 286 16.71 -0.91 25.41
C VAL A 286 17.05 0.26 26.33
N ASP A 287 18.26 0.79 26.19
CA ASP A 287 18.66 2.10 26.74
C ASP A 287 19.16 3.03 25.61
N GLU A 288 19.86 4.11 25.95
CA GLU A 288 20.35 5.08 24.97
C GLU A 288 21.29 4.48 23.90
N ASN A 289 22.05 3.43 24.23
CA ASN A 289 23.11 2.90 23.36
C ASN A 289 23.07 1.39 23.18
N THR A 290 22.30 0.66 24.01
CA THR A 290 22.31 -0.80 24.08
C THR A 290 20.95 -1.36 23.74
N ILE A 291 20.93 -2.41 22.93
CA ILE A 291 19.74 -3.21 22.64
C ILE A 291 20.06 -4.66 23.02
N LYS A 292 19.21 -5.28 23.85
CA LYS A 292 19.32 -6.69 24.16
C LYS A 292 18.09 -7.43 23.67
N TYR A 293 18.30 -8.63 23.19
CA TYR A 293 17.21 -9.52 22.80
C TYR A 293 17.47 -10.95 23.27
N GLU A 294 16.42 -11.68 23.52
CA GLU A 294 16.44 -13.09 23.87
C GLU A 294 16.06 -13.95 22.66
N LYS A 295 16.85 -14.99 22.41
CA LYS A 295 16.57 -16.02 21.41
C LYS A 295 16.92 -17.38 22.00
N ASN A 296 15.99 -18.33 21.99
CA ASN A 296 16.17 -19.68 22.54
C ASN A 296 16.67 -19.68 24.02
N HIS A 297 16.14 -18.78 24.84
CA HIS A 297 16.53 -18.59 26.25
C HIS A 297 17.98 -18.10 26.44
N GLN A 298 18.61 -17.60 25.41
CA GLN A 298 19.93 -16.97 25.49
C GLN A 298 19.81 -15.47 25.19
N GLU A 299 20.43 -14.64 26.02
CA GLU A 299 20.50 -13.19 25.81
C GLU A 299 21.62 -12.83 24.83
N TYR A 300 21.34 -11.93 23.92
CA TYR A 300 22.27 -11.33 22.96
C TYR A 300 22.27 -9.83 23.15
N VAL A 301 23.43 -9.21 22.97
CA VAL A 301 23.63 -7.77 23.09
C VAL A 301 24.03 -7.20 21.73
N LEU A 302 23.43 -6.10 21.36
CA LEU A 302 23.79 -5.33 20.17
C LEU A 302 24.36 -3.98 20.61
N ASP A 303 25.66 -3.84 20.46
CA ASP A 303 26.40 -2.62 20.80
C ASP A 303 26.64 -1.77 19.54
N ASP A 304 26.95 -0.49 19.74
CA ASP A 304 27.25 0.48 18.70
C ASP A 304 26.17 0.62 17.61
N VAL A 305 24.91 0.37 17.96
CA VAL A 305 23.77 0.59 17.07
C VAL A 305 23.56 2.10 16.91
N ASP A 306 23.40 2.55 15.66
CA ASP A 306 23.12 3.97 15.38
C ASP A 306 21.63 4.27 15.45
N THR A 307 20.80 3.38 14.88
CA THR A 307 19.38 3.65 14.70
C THR A 307 18.52 2.44 15.03
N LEU A 308 17.45 2.68 15.79
CA LEU A 308 16.39 1.73 16.06
C LEU A 308 15.14 2.09 15.23
N VAL A 309 14.68 1.15 14.40
CA VAL A 309 13.55 1.36 13.50
C VAL A 309 12.35 0.55 13.95
N PHE A 310 11.20 1.20 14.11
CA PHE A 310 9.93 0.53 14.40
C PHE A 310 9.19 0.16 13.10
N ALA A 311 8.91 -1.12 12.94
CA ALA A 311 8.08 -1.69 11.87
C ALA A 311 7.05 -2.68 12.44
N VAL A 312 6.47 -2.33 13.60
CA VAL A 312 5.62 -3.20 14.43
C VAL A 312 4.12 -3.01 14.18
N GLY A 313 3.77 -2.51 13.01
CA GLY A 313 2.39 -2.29 12.58
C GLY A 313 1.89 -0.87 12.81
N TYR A 314 0.58 -0.70 12.77
CA TYR A 314 -0.08 0.61 12.78
C TYR A 314 -1.19 0.65 13.84
N ASN A 315 -1.52 1.85 14.30
CA ASN A 315 -2.70 2.15 15.12
C ASN A 315 -3.72 2.91 14.26
N PRO A 316 -5.01 2.53 14.28
CA PRO A 316 -6.06 3.34 13.67
C PRO A 316 -6.04 4.77 14.22
N VAL A 317 -6.21 5.75 13.34
CA VAL A 317 -6.47 7.13 13.76
C VAL A 317 -7.95 7.25 14.10
N ALA A 318 -8.25 7.74 15.30
CA ALA A 318 -9.63 7.98 15.69
C ALA A 318 -10.27 9.03 14.78
N SER A 319 -11.52 8.80 14.39
CA SER A 319 -12.28 9.82 13.64
C SER A 319 -12.46 11.08 14.50
N PRO A 320 -12.15 12.26 13.96
CA PRO A 320 -12.45 13.51 14.65
C PRO A 320 -13.93 13.88 14.58
N ILE A 321 -14.76 13.09 13.85
CA ILE A 321 -16.14 13.38 13.52
C ILE A 321 -17.02 12.25 14.07
N GLU A 322 -17.99 12.60 14.89
CA GLU A 322 -19.02 11.69 15.39
C GLU A 322 -20.01 11.33 14.27
N ASN A 323 -20.58 10.13 14.33
CA ASN A 323 -21.59 9.62 13.38
C ASN A 323 -21.13 9.57 11.90
N ALA A 324 -19.83 9.64 11.61
CA ALA A 324 -19.32 9.45 10.28
C ALA A 324 -19.20 7.96 9.93
N HIS A 325 -19.34 7.62 8.66
CA HIS A 325 -18.99 6.30 8.15
C HIS A 325 -17.46 6.11 8.19
N LEU A 326 -17.00 5.18 9.02
CA LEU A 326 -15.57 4.88 9.13
C LEU A 326 -15.16 3.87 8.06
N ILE A 327 -14.16 4.18 7.26
CA ILE A 327 -13.71 3.35 6.13
C ILE A 327 -12.17 3.22 6.13
N GLY A 328 -11.70 2.01 5.83
CA GLY A 328 -10.28 1.72 5.73
C GLY A 328 -9.57 1.62 7.10
N ASP A 329 -8.31 2.02 7.15
CA ASP A 329 -7.45 1.77 8.32
C ASP A 329 -7.87 2.51 9.59
N CYS A 330 -8.64 3.58 9.51
CA CYS A 330 -9.22 4.25 10.69
C CYS A 330 -10.34 3.42 11.34
N GLN A 331 -11.00 2.54 10.58
CA GLN A 331 -11.92 1.54 11.11
C GLN A 331 -11.15 0.30 11.61
N LYS A 332 -10.31 -0.26 10.74
CA LYS A 332 -9.51 -1.44 11.01
C LYS A 332 -8.31 -1.48 10.09
N VAL A 333 -7.12 -1.45 10.66
CA VAL A 333 -5.87 -1.57 9.88
C VAL A 333 -5.87 -2.86 9.07
N GLY A 334 -5.62 -2.72 7.77
CA GLY A 334 -5.69 -3.80 6.81
C GLY A 334 -4.71 -3.66 5.66
N THR A 335 -5.05 -4.27 4.53
CA THR A 335 -4.30 -4.18 3.27
C THR A 335 -4.94 -3.16 2.33
N LEU A 336 -4.24 -2.80 1.26
CA LEU A 336 -4.81 -1.98 0.18
C LEU A 336 -6.14 -2.55 -0.35
N LYS A 337 -6.22 -3.89 -0.47
CA LYS A 337 -7.47 -4.55 -0.87
C LYS A 337 -8.60 -4.26 0.12
N ASP A 338 -8.32 -4.38 1.42
CA ASP A 338 -9.33 -4.19 2.45
C ASP A 338 -9.83 -2.75 2.44
N ALA A 339 -8.93 -1.78 2.33
CA ALA A 339 -9.27 -0.35 2.24
C ALA A 339 -10.17 -0.03 1.03
N ILE A 340 -9.80 -0.49 -0.17
CA ILE A 340 -10.57 -0.25 -1.41
C ILE A 340 -11.92 -1.01 -1.37
N THR A 341 -11.91 -2.28 -0.92
CA THR A 341 -13.15 -3.08 -0.86
C THR A 341 -14.13 -2.52 0.15
N ASN A 342 -13.66 -2.11 1.32
CA ASN A 342 -14.47 -1.50 2.36
C ASN A 342 -15.07 -0.16 1.89
N ALA A 343 -14.27 0.67 1.22
CA ALA A 343 -14.74 1.92 0.63
C ALA A 343 -15.85 1.67 -0.40
N TYR A 344 -15.65 0.75 -1.32
CA TYR A 344 -16.65 0.38 -2.33
C TYR A 344 -17.96 -0.10 -1.68
N GLN A 345 -17.87 -1.02 -0.72
CA GLN A 345 -19.04 -1.63 -0.09
C GLN A 345 -19.87 -0.63 0.69
N ILE A 346 -19.24 0.17 1.56
CA ILE A 346 -19.95 1.13 2.41
C ILE A 346 -20.52 2.26 1.57
N THR A 347 -19.75 2.80 0.63
CA THR A 347 -20.21 3.93 -0.18
C THR A 347 -21.31 3.55 -1.18
N LYS A 348 -21.36 2.28 -1.59
CA LYS A 348 -22.46 1.76 -2.45
C LYS A 348 -23.82 1.79 -1.73
N GLU A 349 -23.83 1.81 -0.41
CA GLU A 349 -25.07 1.84 0.40
C GLU A 349 -25.57 3.28 0.71
N ILE A 350 -24.73 4.30 0.49
CA ILE A 350 -25.06 5.72 0.70
C ILE A 350 -25.94 6.23 -0.45
#